data_24a211c4a8f0714a22c1b63857508532
#
_entry.id   24a211c4a8f0714a22c1b63857508532
#
_cell.length_a   1.000
_cell.length_b   1.000
_cell.length_c   1.000
_cell.angle_alpha   90.00
_cell.angle_beta   90.00
_cell.angle_gamma   90.00
#
_symmetry.space_group_name_H-M   'P 1'
#
loop_
_entity.id
_entity.type
_entity.pdbx_description
1 polymer ?
#
loop_
_entity_poly.entity_id
_entity_poly.type
_entity_poly.pdbx_seq_one_letter_code
_entity_poly.pdbx_strand_id
1 'polypeptide(L)'
;ELLSGIKPSKNDFFAMRENNKLISERSEYTTYIASFSQKSDLLPMWNYYSKGDLFEGINLGMDSKAILSNYPTLSAHGKVRLNVSSVVYSQKEQEDIIKKFLLEIISKYKEGFEQPVREVVSKKLASLKMIFKQECFSYEQEVRIIVDMADKYRDDFSIKYRTNAGYFIPYIELLIDKKALKSVTLGPFRGTESQLDLQKKTLSQMLASHQYEININVSKVPIRY
;
A
#
# COMPACT_ATOMS: atom_id res chain seq x y z
N GLU A 1 -19.29 -18.35 -18.23
CA GLU A 1 -19.99 -18.39 -19.54
C GLU A 1 -19.21 -17.72 -20.67
N LEU A 2 -18.37 -16.72 -20.46
CA LEU A 2 -17.56 -16.08 -21.52
C LEU A 2 -16.36 -16.91 -21.99
N LEU A 3 -16.03 -17.98 -21.32
CA LEU A 3 -14.98 -18.95 -21.72
C LEU A 3 -15.54 -20.25 -22.30
N SER A 4 -16.84 -20.32 -22.60
CA SER A 4 -17.49 -21.54 -23.08
C SER A 4 -17.05 -21.96 -24.49
N GLY A 5 -16.27 -21.16 -25.19
CA GLY A 5 -15.66 -21.51 -26.49
C GLY A 5 -14.21 -22.01 -26.42
N ILE A 6 -13.52 -21.83 -25.30
CA ILE A 6 -12.15 -22.28 -25.07
C ILE A 6 -12.20 -23.23 -23.88
N LYS A 7 -12.34 -24.54 -24.14
CA LYS A 7 -12.16 -25.56 -23.09
C LYS A 7 -10.65 -25.67 -22.85
N PRO A 8 -10.12 -25.11 -21.74
CA PRO A 8 -8.74 -25.39 -21.37
C PRO A 8 -8.61 -26.88 -21.17
N SER A 9 -7.58 -27.51 -21.73
CA SER A 9 -7.32 -28.90 -21.49
C SER A 9 -7.06 -29.14 -20.01
N LYS A 10 -7.30 -30.37 -19.51
CA LYS A 10 -6.94 -30.71 -18.11
C LYS A 10 -5.47 -30.40 -17.80
N ASN A 11 -4.59 -30.50 -18.79
CA ASN A 11 -3.16 -30.19 -18.68
C ASN A 11 -2.91 -28.68 -18.43
N ASP A 12 -3.75 -27.79 -18.98
CA ASP A 12 -3.61 -26.36 -18.75
C ASP A 12 -3.97 -25.98 -17.31
N PHE A 13 -4.94 -26.68 -16.71
CA PHE A 13 -5.27 -26.53 -15.29
C PHE A 13 -4.19 -27.10 -14.35
N PHE A 14 -3.55 -28.22 -14.72
CA PHE A 14 -2.44 -28.79 -13.96
C PHE A 14 -1.20 -27.88 -14.03
N ALA A 15 -0.89 -27.34 -15.21
CA ALA A 15 0.18 -26.36 -15.38
C ALA A 15 -0.06 -25.10 -14.55
N MET A 16 -1.29 -24.61 -14.39
CA MET A 16 -1.64 -23.52 -13.47
C MET A 16 -1.44 -23.87 -11.99
N ARG A 17 -1.67 -25.12 -11.60
CA ARG A 17 -1.56 -25.58 -10.20
C ARG A 17 -0.10 -25.79 -9.77
N GLU A 18 0.75 -26.30 -10.64
CA GLU A 18 2.19 -26.39 -10.42
C GLU A 18 2.85 -25.00 -10.42
N ASN A 19 2.30 -24.05 -11.17
CA ASN A 19 2.77 -22.68 -11.23
C ASN A 19 2.58 -21.89 -9.93
N ASN A 20 1.69 -22.30 -9.03
CA ASN A 20 1.63 -21.72 -7.67
C ASN A 20 2.90 -22.03 -6.85
N LYS A 21 3.63 -23.10 -7.14
CA LYS A 21 4.95 -23.36 -6.57
C LYS A 21 6.04 -22.47 -7.18
N LEU A 22 5.91 -22.10 -8.44
CA LEU A 22 6.91 -21.35 -9.21
C LEU A 22 6.75 -19.82 -9.10
N ILE A 23 5.61 -19.32 -8.59
CA ILE A 23 5.44 -17.90 -8.22
C ILE A 23 6.32 -17.55 -7.00
N SER A 24 6.76 -18.54 -6.22
CA SER A 24 7.68 -18.36 -5.10
C SER A 24 9.16 -18.33 -5.52
N GLU A 25 9.50 -18.74 -6.74
CA GLU A 25 10.89 -18.78 -7.18
C GLU A 25 11.26 -17.49 -7.92
N ARG A 26 11.98 -16.63 -7.15
CA ARG A 26 12.79 -15.49 -7.58
C ARG A 26 12.06 -14.45 -8.42
N SER A 27 11.32 -13.57 -7.74
CA SER A 27 11.13 -12.25 -8.31
C SER A 27 12.52 -11.56 -8.32
N GLU A 28 12.96 -11.09 -9.47
CA GLU A 28 14.16 -10.25 -9.61
C GLU A 28 14.00 -8.89 -8.88
N TYR A 29 12.93 -8.75 -8.10
CA TYR A 29 12.53 -7.53 -7.40
C TYR A 29 12.09 -7.84 -5.98
N THR A 30 12.61 -7.05 -5.04
CA THR A 30 12.06 -6.96 -3.69
C THR A 30 11.03 -5.82 -3.65
N THR A 31 9.81 -6.12 -3.17
CA THR A 31 8.72 -5.15 -3.11
C THR A 31 8.52 -4.63 -1.69
N TYR A 32 8.49 -3.31 -1.54
CA TYR A 32 8.16 -2.61 -0.31
C TYR A 32 6.83 -1.89 -0.47
N ILE A 33 6.02 -1.88 0.58
CA ILE A 33 4.69 -1.28 0.55
C ILE A 33 4.52 -0.32 1.73
N ALA A 34 4.06 0.90 1.43
CA ALA A 34 3.54 1.82 2.43
C ALA A 34 2.05 2.02 2.19
N SER A 35 1.24 1.75 3.22
CA SER A 35 -0.21 1.81 3.17
C SER A 35 -0.72 3.10 3.81
N PHE A 36 -1.67 3.74 3.15
CA PHE A 36 -2.37 4.95 3.60
C PHE A 36 -3.87 4.72 3.50
N SER A 37 -4.65 5.42 4.31
CA SER A 37 -6.11 5.48 4.18
C SER A 37 -6.52 6.78 3.49
N GLN A 38 -7.57 6.73 2.67
CA GLN A 38 -8.21 7.94 2.12
C GLN A 38 -9.09 8.67 3.15
N LYS A 39 -9.31 8.06 4.31
CA LYS A 39 -10.10 8.61 5.41
C LYS A 39 -9.21 8.96 6.58
N SER A 40 -9.41 10.16 7.10
CA SER A 40 -8.60 10.71 8.18
C SER A 40 -9.10 10.35 9.58
N ASP A 41 -10.37 9.97 9.73
CA ASP A 41 -11.01 9.82 11.05
C ASP A 41 -12.02 8.66 11.03
N LEU A 42 -11.53 7.44 11.20
CA LEU A 42 -12.33 6.21 11.20
C LEU A 42 -12.10 5.42 12.47
N LEU A 43 -13.17 5.09 13.19
CA LEU A 43 -13.11 4.29 14.42
C LEU A 43 -12.33 2.97 14.26
N PRO A 44 -12.52 2.15 13.21
CA PRO A 44 -11.74 0.93 13.05
C PRO A 44 -10.24 1.18 12.94
N MET A 45 -9.83 2.28 12.27
CA MET A 45 -8.41 2.63 12.14
C MET A 45 -7.81 3.01 13.48
N TRP A 46 -8.53 3.77 14.30
CA TRP A 46 -8.11 4.09 15.66
C TRP A 46 -7.97 2.83 16.51
N ASN A 47 -8.92 1.90 16.44
CA ASN A 47 -8.88 0.66 17.20
C ASN A 47 -7.73 -0.27 16.81
N TYR A 48 -7.39 -0.34 15.52
CA TYR A 48 -6.36 -1.27 15.02
C TYR A 48 -4.94 -0.70 15.11
N TYR A 49 -4.79 0.61 14.92
CA TYR A 49 -3.47 1.21 14.73
C TYR A 49 -3.03 2.12 15.87
N SER A 50 -3.88 2.44 16.82
CA SER A 50 -3.52 3.22 17.98
C SER A 50 -3.51 2.38 19.26
N LYS A 51 -2.59 2.72 20.16
CA LYS A 51 -2.42 2.06 21.45
C LYS A 51 -2.09 3.14 22.48
N GLY A 52 -3.06 3.64 23.15
CA GLY A 52 -2.84 4.69 24.16
C GLY A 52 -3.91 4.67 25.23
N ASP A 53 -3.55 5.12 26.44
CA ASP A 53 -4.49 5.15 27.57
C ASP A 53 -5.43 6.36 27.50
N LEU A 54 -4.93 7.52 27.05
CA LEU A 54 -5.66 8.78 26.99
C LEU A 54 -5.94 9.26 25.57
N PHE A 55 -4.96 9.10 24.67
CA PHE A 55 -5.09 9.42 23.25
C PHE A 55 -5.01 8.14 22.44
N GLU A 56 -5.98 7.93 21.57
CA GLU A 56 -6.00 6.77 20.67
C GLU A 56 -5.06 6.94 19.46
N GLY A 57 -3.95 7.66 19.67
CA GLY A 57 -2.89 7.83 18.68
C GLY A 57 -2.99 9.11 17.86
N ILE A 58 -2.20 9.17 16.80
CA ILE A 58 -2.09 10.33 15.92
C ILE A 58 -2.23 9.88 14.48
N ASN A 59 -3.04 10.60 13.70
CA ASN A 59 -3.13 10.45 12.27
C ASN A 59 -2.39 11.60 11.58
N LEU A 60 -1.59 11.27 10.54
CA LEU A 60 -0.87 12.22 9.72
C LEU A 60 -1.58 12.37 8.36
N GLY A 61 -2.14 13.54 8.10
CA GLY A 61 -2.74 13.87 6.81
C GLY A 61 -1.65 14.29 5.81
N MET A 62 -1.49 13.51 4.75
CA MET A 62 -0.42 13.64 3.76
C MET A 62 -0.96 14.05 2.39
N ASP A 63 -0.22 14.90 1.69
CA ASP A 63 -0.49 15.22 0.28
C ASP A 63 0.22 14.20 -0.63
N SER A 64 -0.58 13.39 -1.32
CA SER A 64 -0.05 12.34 -2.19
C SER A 64 0.81 12.89 -3.34
N LYS A 65 0.49 14.04 -3.89
CA LYS A 65 1.28 14.66 -4.96
C LYS A 65 2.65 15.09 -4.45
N ALA A 66 2.70 15.67 -3.24
CA ALA A 66 3.95 16.09 -2.61
C ALA A 66 4.80 14.88 -2.17
N ILE A 67 4.18 13.78 -1.72
CA ILE A 67 4.92 12.53 -1.48
C ILE A 67 5.60 12.05 -2.77
N LEU A 68 4.91 12.13 -3.90
CA LEU A 68 5.40 11.61 -5.17
C LEU A 68 6.37 12.55 -5.90
N SER A 69 6.43 13.82 -5.53
CA SER A 69 7.23 14.84 -6.24
C SER A 69 8.73 14.55 -6.28
N ASN A 70 9.26 13.84 -5.29
CA ASN A 70 10.68 13.49 -5.20
C ASN A 70 11.06 12.19 -5.96
N TYR A 71 10.10 11.53 -6.61
CA TYR A 71 10.30 10.22 -7.21
C TYR A 71 10.79 10.15 -8.66
N PRO A 72 10.68 11.19 -9.50
CA PRO A 72 11.24 11.13 -10.85
C PRO A 72 12.73 10.77 -10.85
N THR A 73 13.48 11.20 -9.83
CA THR A 73 14.90 10.92 -9.66
C THR A 73 15.21 9.47 -9.33
N LEU A 74 14.36 8.78 -8.56
CA LEU A 74 14.58 7.37 -8.20
C LEU A 74 14.25 6.43 -9.37
N SER A 75 13.21 6.74 -10.16
CA SER A 75 12.81 5.94 -11.31
C SER A 75 13.68 6.20 -12.56
N ALA A 76 14.33 7.36 -12.67
CA ALA A 76 15.11 7.75 -13.83
C ALA A 76 16.29 6.81 -14.16
N HIS A 77 16.78 6.05 -13.19
CA HIS A 77 17.86 5.10 -13.37
C HIS A 77 17.39 3.64 -13.55
N GLY A 78 16.09 3.38 -13.67
CA GLY A 78 15.54 2.02 -13.85
C GLY A 78 15.78 1.07 -12.67
N LYS A 79 16.32 1.58 -11.54
CA LYS A 79 16.66 0.79 -10.35
C LYS A 79 15.45 0.48 -9.49
N VAL A 80 14.49 1.38 -9.49
CA VAL A 80 13.28 1.32 -8.67
C VAL A 80 12.06 1.67 -9.53
N ARG A 81 11.00 0.91 -9.36
CA ARG A 81 9.68 1.24 -9.91
C ARG A 81 8.79 1.66 -8.78
N LEU A 82 8.16 2.81 -8.90
CA LEU A 82 7.18 3.29 -7.95
C LEU A 82 5.80 3.29 -8.59
N ASN A 83 4.86 2.71 -7.89
CA ASN A 83 3.45 2.68 -8.27
C ASN A 83 2.58 3.13 -7.10
N VAL A 84 1.52 3.87 -7.39
CA VAL A 84 0.49 4.24 -6.41
C VAL A 84 -0.83 3.68 -6.88
N SER A 85 -1.45 2.88 -6.04
CA SER A 85 -2.67 2.19 -6.39
C SER A 85 -3.65 2.18 -5.23
N SER A 86 -4.92 2.40 -5.54
CA SER A 86 -6.00 2.08 -4.60
C SER A 86 -6.17 0.58 -4.49
N VAL A 87 -6.48 0.10 -3.30
CA VAL A 87 -6.79 -1.30 -3.04
C VAL A 87 -8.18 -1.62 -3.58
N VAL A 88 -8.29 -2.74 -4.28
CA VAL A 88 -9.54 -3.26 -4.84
C VAL A 88 -10.10 -4.31 -3.88
N TYR A 89 -11.28 -4.04 -3.34
CA TYR A 89 -11.92 -4.89 -2.33
C TYR A 89 -13.04 -5.77 -2.91
N SER A 90 -13.79 -5.26 -3.89
CA SER A 90 -14.89 -5.98 -4.49
C SER A 90 -14.40 -7.22 -5.24
N GLN A 91 -14.89 -8.39 -4.88
CA GLN A 91 -14.56 -9.64 -5.56
C GLN A 91 -14.91 -9.56 -7.05
N LYS A 92 -16.05 -8.99 -7.40
CA LYS A 92 -16.48 -8.82 -8.79
C LYS A 92 -15.48 -7.96 -9.57
N GLU A 93 -15.04 -6.84 -8.99
CA GLU A 93 -14.06 -5.96 -9.64
C GLU A 93 -12.71 -6.67 -9.81
N GLN A 94 -12.25 -7.42 -8.81
CA GLN A 94 -11.04 -8.23 -8.91
C GLN A 94 -11.13 -9.26 -10.03
N GLU A 95 -12.26 -9.96 -10.14
CA GLU A 95 -12.51 -10.91 -11.23
C GLU A 95 -12.53 -10.23 -12.59
N ASP A 96 -13.17 -9.07 -12.73
CA ASP A 96 -13.24 -8.32 -13.98
C ASP A 96 -11.86 -7.84 -14.43
N ILE A 97 -11.01 -7.39 -13.49
CA ILE A 97 -9.61 -7.02 -13.77
C ILE A 97 -8.83 -8.24 -14.30
N ILE A 98 -8.97 -9.40 -13.66
CA ILE A 98 -8.29 -10.63 -14.11
C ILE A 98 -8.80 -11.06 -15.47
N LYS A 99 -10.12 -11.08 -15.69
CA LYS A 99 -10.73 -11.44 -16.98
C LYS A 99 -10.24 -10.54 -18.11
N LYS A 100 -10.27 -9.23 -17.90
CA LYS A 100 -9.78 -8.24 -18.88
C LYS A 100 -8.33 -8.51 -19.25
N PHE A 101 -7.48 -8.75 -18.26
CA PHE A 101 -6.07 -9.05 -18.48
C PHE A 101 -5.88 -10.35 -19.27
N LEU A 102 -6.61 -11.43 -18.93
CA LEU A 102 -6.51 -12.70 -19.66
C LEU A 102 -6.97 -12.57 -21.10
N LEU A 103 -8.03 -11.83 -21.38
CA LEU A 103 -8.50 -11.56 -22.74
C LEU A 103 -7.45 -10.78 -23.56
N GLU A 104 -6.80 -9.80 -22.95
CA GLU A 104 -5.70 -9.05 -23.58
C GLU A 104 -4.53 -9.96 -23.96
N ILE A 105 -4.12 -10.87 -23.07
CA ILE A 105 -3.04 -11.84 -23.35
C ILE A 105 -3.42 -12.80 -24.47
N ILE A 106 -4.66 -13.32 -24.46
CA ILE A 106 -5.15 -14.22 -25.51
C ILE A 106 -5.14 -13.52 -26.88
N SER A 107 -5.56 -12.25 -26.93
CA SER A 107 -5.53 -11.47 -28.18
C SER A 107 -4.11 -11.32 -28.70
N LYS A 108 -3.19 -10.85 -27.85
CA LYS A 108 -1.77 -10.68 -28.22
C LYS A 108 -1.09 -12.00 -28.64
N TYR A 109 -1.42 -13.10 -27.99
CA TYR A 109 -0.90 -14.40 -28.35
C TYR A 109 -1.34 -14.84 -29.76
N LYS A 110 -2.58 -14.55 -30.14
CA LYS A 110 -3.08 -14.81 -31.51
C LYS A 110 -2.38 -13.96 -32.58
N GLU A 111 -1.87 -12.79 -32.20
CA GLU A 111 -1.11 -11.86 -33.06
C GLU A 111 0.38 -12.21 -33.18
N GLY A 112 0.83 -13.35 -32.64
CA GLY A 112 2.23 -13.80 -32.73
C GLY A 112 3.13 -13.25 -31.63
N PHE A 113 2.55 -12.98 -30.45
CA PHE A 113 3.32 -12.50 -29.29
C PHE A 113 4.35 -13.55 -28.83
N GLU A 114 5.64 -13.22 -28.95
CA GLU A 114 6.75 -14.17 -28.73
C GLU A 114 7.17 -14.30 -27.26
N GLN A 115 6.71 -13.41 -26.37
CA GLN A 115 7.09 -13.50 -24.96
C GLN A 115 6.44 -14.70 -24.29
N PRO A 116 7.12 -15.35 -23.34
CA PRO A 116 6.53 -16.44 -22.58
C PRO A 116 5.27 -15.96 -21.84
N VAL A 117 4.10 -16.35 -22.30
CA VAL A 117 2.79 -16.00 -21.70
C VAL A 117 2.80 -16.24 -20.20
N ARG A 118 3.46 -17.31 -19.77
CA ARG A 118 3.64 -17.68 -18.37
C ARG A 118 4.31 -16.56 -17.56
N GLU A 119 5.40 -15.98 -18.05
CA GLU A 119 6.13 -14.93 -17.35
C GLU A 119 5.30 -13.66 -17.21
N VAL A 120 4.62 -13.26 -18.28
CA VAL A 120 3.73 -12.10 -18.31
C VAL A 120 2.58 -12.27 -17.32
N VAL A 121 1.95 -13.45 -17.30
CA VAL A 121 0.87 -13.77 -16.37
C VAL A 121 1.36 -13.79 -14.94
N SER A 122 2.50 -14.40 -14.64
CA SER A 122 3.07 -14.47 -13.30
C SER A 122 3.41 -13.08 -12.76
N LYS A 123 4.05 -12.23 -13.55
CA LYS A 123 4.35 -10.82 -13.17
C LYS A 123 3.08 -10.03 -12.88
N LYS A 124 2.05 -10.18 -13.71
CA LYS A 124 0.78 -9.48 -13.49
C LYS A 124 0.06 -9.97 -12.24
N LEU A 125 -0.03 -11.28 -12.01
CA LEU A 125 -0.63 -11.83 -10.80
C LEU A 125 0.12 -11.39 -9.55
N ALA A 126 1.45 -11.34 -9.58
CA ALA A 126 2.24 -10.81 -8.48
C ALA A 126 1.88 -9.34 -8.19
N SER A 127 1.72 -8.50 -9.22
CA SER A 127 1.32 -7.10 -9.03
C SER A 127 -0.11 -6.96 -8.49
N LEU A 128 -1.05 -7.83 -8.94
CA LEU A 128 -2.44 -7.80 -8.46
C LEU A 128 -2.55 -8.22 -6.98
N LYS A 129 -1.73 -9.15 -6.51
CA LYS A 129 -1.66 -9.51 -5.09
C LYS A 129 -1.34 -8.31 -4.19
N MET A 130 -0.62 -7.31 -4.70
CA MET A 130 -0.26 -6.12 -3.95
C MET A 130 -1.43 -5.15 -3.78
N ILE A 131 -2.49 -5.25 -4.58
CA ILE A 131 -3.62 -4.32 -4.58
C ILE A 131 -4.97 -4.99 -4.31
N PHE A 132 -5.05 -6.31 -4.28
CA PHE A 132 -6.28 -7.01 -3.92
C PHE A 132 -6.34 -7.28 -2.41
N LYS A 133 -7.52 -7.05 -1.82
CA LYS A 133 -7.79 -7.31 -0.41
C LYS A 133 -9.24 -7.78 -0.24
N GLN A 134 -9.52 -8.49 0.82
CA GLN A 134 -10.86 -8.97 1.11
C GLN A 134 -11.82 -7.81 1.39
N GLU A 135 -13.08 -7.95 0.97
CA GLU A 135 -14.10 -6.91 1.05
C GLU A 135 -14.41 -6.46 2.48
N CYS A 136 -14.26 -7.34 3.47
CA CYS A 136 -14.44 -7.00 4.88
C CYS A 136 -13.49 -5.89 5.39
N PHE A 137 -12.41 -5.59 4.67
CA PHE A 137 -11.48 -4.50 4.95
C PHE A 137 -11.75 -3.22 4.16
N SER A 138 -12.85 -3.15 3.39
CA SER A 138 -13.16 -2.02 2.51
C SER A 138 -13.29 -0.67 3.24
N TYR A 139 -13.59 -0.68 4.53
CA TYR A 139 -13.63 0.52 5.37
C TYR A 139 -12.27 1.24 5.46
N GLU A 140 -11.15 0.52 5.29
CA GLU A 140 -9.81 1.13 5.34
C GLU A 140 -9.58 2.10 4.18
N GLN A 141 -10.26 1.93 3.05
CA GLN A 141 -10.10 2.72 1.81
C GLN A 141 -8.62 2.96 1.51
N GLU A 142 -7.89 1.85 1.42
CA GLU A 142 -6.43 1.86 1.40
C GLU A 142 -5.89 2.32 0.05
N VAL A 143 -4.86 3.14 0.10
CA VAL A 143 -3.99 3.48 -1.04
C VAL A 143 -2.59 3.00 -0.69
N ARG A 144 -1.94 2.32 -1.61
CA ARG A 144 -0.59 1.78 -1.45
C ARG A 144 0.40 2.50 -2.32
N ILE A 145 1.51 2.91 -1.73
CA ILE A 145 2.74 3.21 -2.44
C ILE A 145 3.53 1.91 -2.50
N ILE A 146 3.74 1.41 -3.71
CA ILE A 146 4.44 0.16 -3.98
C ILE A 146 5.77 0.50 -4.62
N VAL A 147 6.85 0.03 -4.01
CA VAL A 147 8.21 0.25 -4.47
C VAL A 147 8.81 -1.10 -4.83
N ASP A 148 9.00 -1.36 -6.12
CA ASP A 148 9.70 -2.53 -6.61
C ASP A 148 11.16 -2.17 -6.86
N MET A 149 12.06 -2.78 -6.11
CA MET A 149 13.50 -2.61 -6.23
C MET A 149 14.11 -3.85 -6.87
N ALA A 150 14.84 -3.68 -7.95
CA ALA A 150 15.53 -4.80 -8.59
C ALA A 150 16.65 -5.31 -7.67
N ASP A 151 16.69 -6.62 -7.42
CA ASP A 151 17.60 -7.24 -6.45
C ASP A 151 19.08 -6.95 -6.73
N LYS A 152 19.46 -6.78 -8.00
CA LYS A 152 20.81 -6.38 -8.40
C LYS A 152 21.25 -5.00 -7.92
N TYR A 153 20.30 -4.16 -7.50
CA TYR A 153 20.58 -2.82 -6.96
C TYR A 153 20.32 -2.74 -5.45
N ARG A 154 20.14 -3.87 -4.80
CA ARG A 154 19.84 -3.94 -3.37
C ARG A 154 20.88 -3.24 -2.50
N ASP A 155 22.14 -3.36 -2.87
CA ASP A 155 23.27 -2.78 -2.13
C ASP A 155 23.37 -1.26 -2.30
N ASP A 156 22.70 -0.69 -3.33
CA ASP A 156 22.64 0.76 -3.54
C ASP A 156 21.66 1.45 -2.56
N PHE A 157 20.86 0.69 -1.82
CA PHE A 157 19.86 1.20 -0.89
C PHE A 157 20.18 0.80 0.55
N SER A 158 20.02 1.74 1.47
CA SER A 158 20.14 1.46 2.91
C SER A 158 18.91 0.69 3.38
N ILE A 159 18.98 -0.65 3.34
CA ILE A 159 17.94 -1.51 3.88
C ILE A 159 18.09 -1.56 5.39
N LYS A 160 17.04 -1.15 6.10
CA LYS A 160 16.94 -1.21 7.55
C LYS A 160 16.04 -2.37 7.96
N TYR A 161 16.13 -2.76 9.23
CA TYR A 161 15.34 -3.85 9.78
C TYR A 161 14.62 -3.39 11.03
N ARG A 162 13.36 -3.79 11.17
CA ARG A 162 12.57 -3.63 12.39
C ARG A 162 12.04 -4.97 12.86
N THR A 163 11.73 -5.09 14.13
CA THR A 163 11.06 -6.28 14.66
C THR A 163 9.55 -6.06 14.73
N ASN A 164 8.78 -7.08 14.38
CA ASN A 164 7.35 -7.11 14.59
C ASN A 164 6.92 -8.55 14.88
N ALA A 165 6.26 -8.78 16.01
CA ALA A 165 5.81 -10.10 16.46
C ALA A 165 6.91 -11.18 16.38
N GLY A 166 8.17 -10.84 16.70
CA GLY A 166 9.30 -11.77 16.68
C GLY A 166 9.98 -11.97 15.32
N TYR A 167 9.51 -11.31 14.26
CA TYR A 167 10.11 -11.38 12.92
C TYR A 167 10.92 -10.13 12.60
N PHE A 168 12.03 -10.30 11.89
CA PHE A 168 12.77 -9.20 11.30
C PHE A 168 12.14 -8.83 9.95
N ILE A 169 11.68 -7.59 9.85
CA ILE A 169 11.04 -7.05 8.65
C ILE A 169 11.99 -6.03 8.02
N PRO A 170 12.48 -6.29 6.80
CA PRO A 170 13.26 -5.29 6.07
C PRO A 170 12.36 -4.12 5.64
N TYR A 171 12.91 -2.92 5.68
CA TYR A 171 12.24 -1.73 5.17
C TYR A 171 13.23 -0.75 4.56
N ILE A 172 12.73 0.13 3.72
CA ILE A 172 13.46 1.26 3.16
C ILE A 172 12.85 2.56 3.65
N GLU A 173 13.65 3.59 3.80
CA GLU A 173 13.18 4.94 4.11
C GLU A 173 13.02 5.74 2.83
N LEU A 174 11.85 6.36 2.70
CA LEU A 174 11.56 7.27 1.61
C LEU A 174 11.60 8.69 2.17
N LEU A 175 12.47 9.53 1.61
CA LEU A 175 12.52 10.94 1.96
C LEU A 175 11.29 11.64 1.40
N ILE A 176 10.47 12.16 2.29
CA ILE A 176 9.25 12.90 1.95
C ILE A 176 9.50 14.39 2.19
N ASP A 177 9.10 15.24 1.23
CA ASP A 177 9.14 16.69 1.42
C ASP A 177 8.28 17.09 2.63
N LYS A 178 8.77 18.01 3.45
CA LYS A 178 8.01 18.56 4.57
C LYS A 178 6.63 19.08 4.18
N LYS A 179 6.50 19.63 2.98
CA LYS A 179 5.24 20.11 2.41
C LYS A 179 4.19 19.02 2.20
N ALA A 180 4.59 17.75 2.22
CA ALA A 180 3.65 16.65 2.13
C ALA A 180 2.80 16.47 3.38
N LEU A 181 3.29 16.86 4.56
CA LEU A 181 2.49 16.84 5.79
C LEU A 181 1.56 18.05 5.82
N LYS A 182 0.24 17.82 5.80
CA LYS A 182 -0.80 18.86 5.72
C LYS A 182 -1.56 19.04 7.03
N SER A 183 -1.73 17.99 7.80
CA SER A 183 -2.45 18.04 9.06
C SER A 183 -2.01 16.93 10.00
N VAL A 184 -2.25 17.15 11.29
CA VAL A 184 -2.19 16.12 12.32
C VAL A 184 -3.56 16.04 12.97
N THR A 185 -4.09 14.84 13.16
CA THR A 185 -5.32 14.61 13.89
C THR A 185 -5.01 13.79 15.13
N LEU A 186 -5.31 14.35 16.30
CA LEU A 186 -5.30 13.62 17.57
C LEU A 186 -6.49 12.65 17.58
N GLY A 187 -6.25 11.43 17.98
CA GLY A 187 -7.27 10.38 18.04
C GLY A 187 -8.36 10.68 19.06
N PRO A 188 -9.35 9.78 19.15
CA PRO A 188 -10.43 9.91 20.13
C PRO A 188 -9.86 10.00 21.56
N PHE A 189 -10.26 11.02 22.29
CA PHE A 189 -9.64 11.39 23.56
C PHE A 189 -10.53 11.04 24.77
N ARG A 190 -9.94 10.46 25.80
CA ARG A 190 -10.66 10.02 27.04
C ARG A 190 -10.42 10.92 28.25
N GLY A 191 -9.61 11.96 28.14
CA GLY A 191 -9.28 12.85 29.24
C GLY A 191 -10.18 14.08 29.35
N THR A 192 -9.75 15.04 30.14
CA THR A 192 -10.42 16.33 30.31
C THR A 192 -10.08 17.29 29.17
N GLU A 193 -10.94 18.30 28.95
CA GLU A 193 -10.73 19.33 27.95
C GLU A 193 -9.40 20.06 28.15
N SER A 194 -9.05 20.38 29.43
CA SER A 194 -7.78 21.01 29.75
C SER A 194 -6.55 20.16 29.38
N GLN A 195 -6.63 18.85 29.52
CA GLN A 195 -5.57 17.93 29.05
C GLN A 195 -5.45 17.93 27.54
N LEU A 196 -6.58 17.93 26.83
CA LEU A 196 -6.60 18.02 25.38
C LEU A 196 -5.97 19.32 24.88
N ASP A 197 -6.30 20.45 25.49
CA ASP A 197 -5.74 21.75 25.13
C ASP A 197 -4.24 21.84 25.42
N LEU A 198 -3.78 21.26 26.52
CA LEU A 198 -2.35 21.12 26.79
C LEU A 198 -1.63 20.31 25.70
N GLN A 199 -2.21 19.19 25.27
CA GLN A 199 -1.62 18.37 24.21
C GLN A 199 -1.59 19.11 22.87
N LYS A 200 -2.66 19.79 22.49
CA LYS A 200 -2.69 20.63 21.28
C LYS A 200 -1.60 21.69 21.31
N LYS A 201 -1.46 22.40 22.44
CA LYS A 201 -0.44 23.42 22.63
C LYS A 201 0.96 22.84 22.50
N THR A 202 1.24 21.74 23.18
CA THR A 202 2.55 21.07 23.15
C THR A 202 2.89 20.60 21.73
N LEU A 203 1.93 19.96 21.04
CA LEU A 203 2.09 19.52 19.66
C LEU A 203 2.34 20.71 18.72
N SER A 204 1.60 21.81 18.89
CA SER A 204 1.79 23.03 18.10
C SER A 204 3.20 23.59 18.27
N GLN A 205 3.71 23.66 19.51
CA GLN A 205 5.07 24.12 19.80
C GLN A 205 6.13 23.20 19.18
N MET A 206 5.94 21.88 19.28
CA MET A 206 6.83 20.90 18.67
C MET A 206 6.85 21.06 17.14
N LEU A 207 5.71 21.19 16.51
CA LEU A 207 5.62 21.35 15.05
C LEU A 207 6.27 22.68 14.61
N ALA A 208 6.02 23.77 15.33
CA ALA A 208 6.62 25.09 15.05
C ALA A 208 8.14 25.06 15.20
N SER A 209 8.68 24.38 16.23
CA SER A 209 10.13 24.25 16.43
C SER A 209 10.83 23.51 15.27
N HIS A 210 10.08 22.66 14.55
CA HIS A 210 10.55 21.96 13.35
C HIS A 210 10.11 22.64 12.05
N GLN A 211 9.61 23.88 12.12
CA GLN A 211 9.16 24.68 10.98
C GLN A 211 8.00 24.03 10.19
N TYR A 212 7.05 23.42 10.88
CA TYR A 212 5.79 22.98 10.31
C TYR A 212 4.67 23.95 10.66
N GLU A 213 3.98 24.44 9.65
CA GLU A 213 2.77 25.28 9.78
C GLU A 213 1.58 24.45 9.26
N ILE A 214 1.03 23.60 10.10
CA ILE A 214 -0.02 22.66 9.74
C ILE A 214 -1.17 22.68 10.74
N ASN A 215 -2.35 22.25 10.27
CA ASN A 215 -3.53 22.17 11.12
C ASN A 215 -3.46 20.99 12.08
N ILE A 216 -3.81 21.26 13.34
CA ILE A 216 -4.02 20.24 14.37
C ILE A 216 -5.52 20.06 14.54
N ASN A 217 -6.01 18.87 14.21
CA ASN A 217 -7.39 18.46 14.36
C ASN A 217 -7.54 17.53 15.56
N VAL A 218 -8.78 17.33 16.00
CA VAL A 218 -9.16 16.31 16.98
C VAL A 218 -10.18 15.40 16.33
N SER A 219 -10.08 14.11 16.59
CA SER A 219 -11.05 13.14 16.14
C SER A 219 -12.45 13.48 16.64
N LYS A 220 -13.43 13.31 15.74
CA LYS A 220 -14.85 13.43 16.07
C LYS A 220 -15.51 12.07 16.36
N VAL A 221 -14.74 11.01 16.33
CA VAL A 221 -15.21 9.67 16.62
C VAL A 221 -15.53 9.56 18.10
N PRO A 222 -16.79 9.24 18.48
CA PRO A 222 -17.15 9.08 19.88
C PRO A 222 -16.55 7.80 20.44
N ILE A 223 -15.93 7.91 21.62
CA ILE A 223 -15.53 6.73 22.41
C ILE A 223 -16.75 6.31 23.21
N ARG A 224 -17.18 5.08 23.01
CA ARG A 224 -18.18 4.44 23.89
C ARG A 224 -17.44 3.52 24.86
N TYR A 225 -17.80 3.63 26.12
CA TYR A 225 -17.39 2.75 27.21
C TYR A 225 -18.32 1.55 27.28
#